data_b13e743f6a32f6d4eebbef90765d0e6a
#
_entry.id   b13e743f6a32f6d4eebbef90765d0e6a
#
_cell.length_a   1.000
_cell.length_b   1.000
_cell.length_c   1.000
_cell.angle_alpha   90.00
_cell.angle_beta   90.00
_cell.angle_gamma   90.00
#
_symmetry.space_group_name_H-M   'P 1'
#
loop_
_entity.id
_entity.type
_entity.pdbx_description
1 polymer ?
#
loop_
_entity_poly.entity_id
_entity_poly.type
_entity_poly.pdbx_seq_one_letter_code
_entity_poly.pdbx_strand_id
1 'polypeptide(L)'
;MAFDLVHYFAEQIKLQKPAFLNQYSTAERNAYIHEINILCLGKLVSLWKTDENAVYQEIQSQDHLYIQEIARHLTTSPENKSTLAKSDMEFSYIEILTLQFSELNQLDSTGNFGKSGLGELLLGQIEHLSGHAPDWVWSTNNLKELIGSQPLIQEALSLEDTMKEFNQMVHQTTDLHATADHTVTETTPQPIPVWGRIAEPLVALVVLWVLYSAAQHIFA
;
A
#
# COMPACT_ATOMS: atom_id res chain seq x y z
N MET A 1 2.26 4.21 9.08
CA MET A 1 2.60 4.17 7.65
C MET A 1 1.29 3.95 6.93
N ALA A 2 0.90 4.84 6.02
CA ALA A 2 -0.34 4.67 5.27
C ALA A 2 -0.23 3.46 4.34
N PHE A 3 -1.34 2.76 4.09
CA PHE A 3 -1.38 1.61 3.19
C PHE A 3 -1.17 2.07 1.74
N ASP A 4 -0.20 1.50 1.04
CA ASP A 4 0.18 1.87 -0.33
C ASP A 4 -0.69 1.12 -1.35
N LEU A 5 -1.72 1.80 -1.88
CA LEU A 5 -2.58 1.25 -2.93
C LEU A 5 -1.88 1.16 -4.30
N VAL A 6 -0.86 1.99 -4.56
CA VAL A 6 -0.11 1.93 -5.84
C VAL A 6 0.58 0.57 -5.95
N HIS A 7 1.28 0.19 -4.89
CA HIS A 7 1.95 -1.12 -4.81
C HIS A 7 0.94 -2.27 -4.74
N TYR A 8 -0.07 -2.15 -3.89
CA TYR A 8 -1.11 -3.16 -3.74
C TYR A 8 -1.78 -3.53 -5.06
N PHE A 9 -2.28 -2.53 -5.81
CA PHE A 9 -2.92 -2.78 -7.10
C PHE A 9 -1.94 -3.32 -8.14
N ALA A 10 -0.67 -2.88 -8.13
CA ALA A 10 0.33 -3.45 -9.02
C ALA A 10 0.50 -4.97 -8.81
N GLU A 11 0.50 -5.43 -7.58
CA GLU A 11 0.54 -6.87 -7.27
C GLU A 11 -0.77 -7.58 -7.66
N GLN A 12 -1.94 -6.97 -7.39
CA GLN A 12 -3.23 -7.55 -7.80
C GLN A 12 -3.34 -7.68 -9.32
N ILE A 13 -2.86 -6.70 -10.09
CA ILE A 13 -2.83 -6.77 -11.56
C ILE A 13 -1.97 -7.96 -12.02
N LYS A 14 -0.80 -8.17 -11.44
CA LYS A 14 0.06 -9.31 -11.78
C LYS A 14 -0.61 -10.65 -11.50
N LEU A 15 -1.31 -10.75 -10.36
CA LEU A 15 -1.96 -11.98 -9.93
C LEU A 15 -3.23 -12.29 -10.72
N GLN A 16 -4.12 -11.30 -10.88
CA GLN A 16 -5.45 -11.51 -11.45
C GLN A 16 -5.49 -11.37 -12.97
N LYS A 17 -4.53 -10.62 -13.56
CA LYS A 17 -4.49 -10.35 -15.00
C LYS A 17 -3.12 -10.69 -15.60
N PRO A 18 -2.65 -11.95 -15.49
CA PRO A 18 -1.30 -12.33 -15.93
C PRO A 18 -1.09 -12.18 -17.45
N ALA A 19 -2.16 -12.17 -18.25
CA ALA A 19 -2.09 -12.00 -19.70
C ALA A 19 -2.36 -10.54 -20.17
N PHE A 20 -2.60 -9.62 -19.25
CA PHE A 20 -2.92 -8.23 -19.59
C PHE A 20 -1.76 -7.56 -20.34
N LEU A 21 -2.05 -6.97 -21.50
CA LEU A 21 -1.06 -6.32 -22.40
C LEU A 21 0.10 -7.24 -22.84
N ASN A 22 -0.14 -8.55 -22.99
CA ASN A 22 0.89 -9.51 -23.37
C ASN A 22 1.37 -9.38 -24.83
N GLN A 23 0.70 -8.56 -25.66
CA GLN A 23 1.13 -8.21 -27.01
C GLN A 23 2.35 -7.28 -27.03
N TYR A 24 2.67 -6.62 -25.92
CA TYR A 24 3.84 -5.75 -25.77
C TYR A 24 5.05 -6.51 -25.21
N SER A 25 6.25 -5.99 -25.43
CA SER A 25 7.44 -6.52 -24.76
C SER A 25 7.32 -6.42 -23.23
N THR A 26 8.04 -7.25 -22.50
CA THR A 26 7.96 -7.26 -21.01
C THR A 26 8.26 -5.88 -20.40
N ALA A 27 9.22 -5.14 -20.97
CA ALA A 27 9.57 -3.81 -20.49
C ALA A 27 8.45 -2.79 -20.73
N GLU A 28 7.94 -2.74 -21.96
CA GLU A 28 6.82 -1.86 -22.34
C GLU A 28 5.55 -2.21 -21.55
N ARG A 29 5.23 -3.49 -21.45
CA ARG A 29 4.11 -3.99 -20.69
C ARG A 29 4.13 -3.50 -19.23
N ASN A 30 5.28 -3.66 -18.57
CA ASN A 30 5.43 -3.22 -17.19
C ASN A 30 5.30 -1.70 -17.06
N ALA A 31 5.85 -0.94 -18.01
CA ALA A 31 5.72 0.52 -18.05
C ALA A 31 4.26 0.95 -18.23
N TYR A 32 3.53 0.33 -19.17
CA TYR A 32 2.10 0.62 -19.38
C TYR A 32 1.23 0.23 -18.19
N ILE A 33 1.46 -0.94 -17.59
CA ILE A 33 0.73 -1.37 -16.41
C ILE A 33 0.92 -0.37 -15.26
N HIS A 34 2.15 0.07 -15.03
CA HIS A 34 2.46 1.08 -14.01
C HIS A 34 1.76 2.41 -14.31
N GLU A 35 1.87 2.92 -15.54
CA GLU A 35 1.23 4.15 -15.98
C GLU A 35 -0.29 4.10 -15.80
N ILE A 36 -0.95 3.03 -16.29
CA ILE A 36 -2.39 2.85 -16.21
C ILE A 36 -2.85 2.75 -14.76
N ASN A 37 -2.16 1.97 -13.94
CA ASN A 37 -2.47 1.81 -12.52
C ASN A 37 -2.50 3.17 -11.80
N ILE A 38 -1.46 3.99 -12.00
CA ILE A 38 -1.35 5.31 -11.37
C ILE A 38 -2.37 6.28 -11.94
N LEU A 39 -2.59 6.28 -13.26
CA LEU A 39 -3.58 7.14 -13.90
C LEU A 39 -4.99 6.86 -13.38
N CYS A 40 -5.37 5.59 -13.29
CA CYS A 40 -6.68 5.16 -12.80
C CYS A 40 -6.85 5.48 -11.31
N LEU A 41 -5.86 5.16 -10.47
CA LEU A 41 -5.91 5.48 -9.04
C LEU A 41 -5.96 6.99 -8.80
N GLY A 42 -5.15 7.78 -9.54
CA GLY A 42 -5.21 9.23 -9.48
C GLY A 42 -6.59 9.78 -9.86
N LYS A 43 -7.26 9.14 -10.84
CA LYS A 43 -8.65 9.49 -11.19
C LYS A 43 -9.62 9.21 -10.05
N LEU A 44 -9.51 8.07 -9.38
CA LEU A 44 -10.36 7.74 -8.23
C LEU A 44 -10.17 8.73 -7.07
N VAL A 45 -8.93 9.09 -6.76
CA VAL A 45 -8.62 10.13 -5.77
C VAL A 45 -9.26 11.48 -6.14
N SER A 46 -9.14 11.89 -7.40
CA SER A 46 -9.73 13.14 -7.91
C SER A 46 -11.26 13.14 -7.82
N LEU A 47 -11.90 12.03 -8.22
CA LEU A 47 -13.35 11.87 -8.13
C LEU A 47 -13.82 11.89 -6.67
N TRP A 48 -13.10 11.20 -5.78
CA TRP A 48 -13.41 11.21 -4.35
C TRP A 48 -13.36 12.63 -3.76
N LYS A 49 -12.36 13.41 -4.11
CA LYS A 49 -12.25 14.83 -3.70
C LYS A 49 -13.42 15.68 -4.19
N THR A 50 -14.05 15.29 -5.29
CA THR A 50 -15.17 16.03 -5.90
C THR A 50 -16.50 15.64 -5.30
N ASP A 51 -16.80 14.35 -5.19
CA ASP A 51 -18.03 13.81 -4.60
C ASP A 51 -17.79 12.42 -3.97
N GLU A 52 -17.44 12.44 -2.70
CA GLU A 52 -17.16 11.21 -1.94
C GLU A 52 -18.35 10.27 -1.82
N ASN A 53 -19.60 10.83 -1.78
CA ASN A 53 -20.78 10.00 -1.63
C ASN A 53 -21.08 9.23 -2.91
N ALA A 54 -21.02 9.91 -4.06
CA ALA A 54 -21.24 9.26 -5.35
C ALA A 54 -20.19 8.17 -5.58
N VAL A 55 -18.90 8.47 -5.40
CA VAL A 55 -17.82 7.49 -5.64
C VAL A 55 -17.93 6.30 -4.67
N TYR A 56 -18.28 6.53 -3.41
CA TYR A 56 -18.49 5.44 -2.47
C TYR A 56 -19.62 4.51 -2.90
N GLN A 57 -20.74 5.06 -3.34
CA GLN A 57 -21.86 4.27 -3.86
C GLN A 57 -21.46 3.46 -5.09
N GLU A 58 -20.70 4.07 -6.01
CA GLU A 58 -20.22 3.39 -7.22
C GLU A 58 -19.21 2.27 -6.90
N ILE A 59 -18.36 2.44 -5.91
CA ILE A 59 -17.47 1.37 -5.41
C ILE A 59 -18.31 0.21 -4.85
N GLN A 60 -19.39 0.50 -4.11
CA GLN A 60 -20.26 -0.53 -3.55
C GLN A 60 -21.10 -1.24 -4.63
N SER A 61 -21.64 -0.51 -5.60
CA SER A 61 -22.48 -1.06 -6.67
C SER A 61 -21.68 -1.72 -7.79
N GLN A 62 -20.42 -1.30 -7.97
CA GLN A 62 -19.56 -1.71 -9.08
C GLN A 62 -20.19 -1.50 -10.45
N ASP A 63 -20.83 -0.32 -10.66
CA ASP A 63 -21.52 -0.02 -11.91
C ASP A 63 -20.53 0.03 -13.08
N HIS A 64 -20.70 -0.92 -13.98
CA HIS A 64 -19.85 -1.03 -15.16
C HIS A 64 -19.99 0.16 -16.12
N LEU A 65 -21.16 0.79 -16.21
CA LEU A 65 -21.38 1.97 -17.05
C LEU A 65 -20.60 3.17 -16.51
N TYR A 66 -20.58 3.34 -15.20
CA TYR A 66 -19.79 4.38 -14.56
C TYR A 66 -18.28 4.18 -14.81
N ILE A 67 -17.79 2.95 -14.69
CA ILE A 67 -16.39 2.61 -15.00
C ILE A 67 -16.06 2.92 -16.46
N GLN A 68 -16.93 2.55 -17.40
CA GLN A 68 -16.76 2.86 -18.82
C GLN A 68 -16.72 4.37 -19.09
N GLU A 69 -17.54 5.14 -18.41
CA GLU A 69 -17.56 6.60 -18.53
C GLU A 69 -16.24 7.20 -18.06
N ILE A 70 -15.73 6.77 -16.92
CA ILE A 70 -14.41 7.20 -16.43
C ILE A 70 -13.31 6.86 -17.46
N ALA A 71 -13.30 5.63 -17.95
CA ALA A 71 -12.28 5.18 -18.92
C ALA A 71 -12.34 6.00 -20.21
N ARG A 72 -13.55 6.31 -20.72
CA ARG A 72 -13.74 7.16 -21.89
C ARG A 72 -13.23 8.58 -21.64
N HIS A 73 -13.52 9.17 -20.48
CA HIS A 73 -13.02 10.49 -20.13
C HIS A 73 -11.50 10.51 -20.08
N LEU A 74 -10.86 9.50 -19.51
CA LEU A 74 -9.40 9.38 -19.50
C LEU A 74 -8.83 9.23 -20.93
N THR A 75 -9.46 8.39 -21.77
CA THR A 75 -9.00 8.14 -23.15
C THR A 75 -9.12 9.37 -24.04
N THR A 76 -10.19 10.15 -23.86
CA THR A 76 -10.49 11.33 -24.71
C THR A 76 -9.92 12.63 -24.15
N SER A 77 -9.32 12.61 -22.97
CA SER A 77 -8.71 13.80 -22.38
C SER A 77 -7.58 14.35 -23.28
N PRO A 78 -7.60 15.66 -23.58
CA PRO A 78 -6.53 16.30 -24.36
C PRO A 78 -5.19 16.30 -23.62
N GLU A 79 -5.21 16.18 -22.30
CA GLU A 79 -4.02 16.12 -21.46
C GLU A 79 -3.39 14.71 -21.43
N ASN A 80 -4.11 13.68 -21.87
CA ASN A 80 -3.59 12.32 -21.89
C ASN A 80 -2.52 12.17 -23.00
N LYS A 81 -1.28 11.94 -22.57
CA LYS A 81 -0.11 11.77 -23.43
C LYS A 81 0.45 10.35 -23.42
N SER A 82 -0.35 9.37 -23.00
CA SER A 82 0.04 7.97 -23.06
C SER A 82 0.44 7.58 -24.49
N THR A 83 1.49 6.80 -24.61
CA THR A 83 1.95 6.24 -25.87
C THR A 83 1.29 4.91 -26.22
N LEU A 84 0.42 4.41 -25.34
CA LEU A 84 -0.38 3.21 -25.60
C LEU A 84 -1.27 3.41 -26.82
N ALA A 85 -1.44 2.38 -27.62
CA ALA A 85 -2.33 2.44 -28.79
C ALA A 85 -3.77 2.81 -28.36
N LYS A 86 -4.39 3.75 -29.07
CA LYS A 86 -5.75 4.24 -28.70
C LYS A 86 -6.80 3.14 -28.64
N SER A 87 -6.66 2.11 -29.47
CA SER A 87 -7.51 0.91 -29.44
C SER A 87 -7.43 0.15 -28.12
N ASP A 88 -6.26 0.22 -27.48
CA ASP A 88 -5.99 -0.54 -26.27
C ASP A 88 -6.24 0.30 -24.99
N MET A 89 -6.22 1.63 -25.11
CA MET A 89 -6.36 2.54 -23.97
C MET A 89 -7.67 2.35 -23.20
N GLU A 90 -8.81 2.53 -23.89
CA GLU A 90 -10.12 2.49 -23.23
C GLU A 90 -10.37 1.13 -22.57
N PHE A 91 -10.06 0.05 -23.30
CA PHE A 91 -10.14 -1.29 -22.76
C PHE A 91 -9.24 -1.47 -21.52
N SER A 92 -8.00 -1.01 -21.62
CA SER A 92 -7.05 -1.14 -20.52
C SER A 92 -7.47 -0.36 -19.28
N TYR A 93 -8.01 0.83 -19.46
CA TYR A 93 -8.53 1.63 -18.34
C TYR A 93 -9.75 0.98 -17.71
N ILE A 94 -10.69 0.42 -18.49
CA ILE A 94 -11.84 -0.34 -17.98
C ILE A 94 -11.36 -1.53 -17.13
N GLU A 95 -10.42 -2.30 -17.66
CA GLU A 95 -9.91 -3.50 -16.98
C GLU A 95 -9.25 -3.19 -15.63
N ILE A 96 -8.46 -2.11 -15.57
CA ILE A 96 -7.77 -1.71 -14.34
C ILE A 96 -8.70 -1.02 -13.36
N LEU A 97 -9.60 -0.13 -13.83
CA LEU A 97 -10.62 0.49 -12.98
C LEU A 97 -11.54 -0.57 -12.36
N THR A 98 -11.99 -1.56 -13.16
CA THR A 98 -12.82 -2.65 -12.65
C THR A 98 -12.09 -3.41 -11.53
N LEU A 99 -10.82 -3.70 -11.71
CA LEU A 99 -10.02 -4.35 -10.67
C LEU A 99 -9.91 -3.43 -9.43
N GLN A 100 -9.56 -2.15 -9.60
CA GLN A 100 -9.40 -1.21 -8.48
C GLN A 100 -10.72 -1.03 -7.71
N PHE A 101 -11.86 -0.93 -8.38
CA PHE A 101 -13.18 -0.84 -7.74
C PHE A 101 -13.49 -2.12 -6.95
N SER A 102 -13.24 -3.28 -7.53
CA SER A 102 -13.46 -4.58 -6.87
C SER A 102 -12.59 -4.73 -5.62
N GLU A 103 -11.32 -4.38 -5.72
CA GLU A 103 -10.38 -4.47 -4.60
C GLU A 103 -10.74 -3.47 -3.48
N LEU A 104 -11.13 -2.23 -3.83
CA LEU A 104 -11.60 -1.23 -2.85
C LEU A 104 -12.86 -1.70 -2.13
N ASN A 105 -13.82 -2.28 -2.84
CA ASN A 105 -15.01 -2.87 -2.23
C ASN A 105 -14.65 -4.03 -1.29
N GLN A 106 -13.73 -4.89 -1.70
CA GLN A 106 -13.26 -6.00 -0.87
C GLN A 106 -12.53 -5.50 0.38
N LEU A 107 -11.66 -4.50 0.24
CA LEU A 107 -10.96 -3.88 1.37
C LEU A 107 -11.96 -3.26 2.35
N ASP A 108 -12.95 -2.52 1.84
CA ASP A 108 -14.00 -1.91 2.68
C ASP A 108 -14.81 -2.97 3.43
N SER A 109 -15.28 -4.00 2.73
CA SER A 109 -16.09 -5.07 3.32
C SER A 109 -15.31 -5.91 4.34
N THR A 110 -14.02 -6.18 4.09
CA THR A 110 -13.17 -7.00 4.97
C THR A 110 -12.67 -6.19 6.17
N GLY A 111 -12.28 -4.94 5.94
CA GLY A 111 -11.73 -4.04 6.96
C GLY A 111 -12.81 -3.26 7.72
N ASN A 112 -14.06 -3.32 7.27
CA ASN A 112 -15.19 -2.55 7.80
C ASN A 112 -14.86 -1.05 7.92
N PHE A 113 -14.22 -0.49 6.89
CA PHE A 113 -13.76 0.90 6.89
C PHE A 113 -14.92 1.89 6.83
N GLY A 114 -15.96 1.57 6.06
CA GLY A 114 -17.01 2.48 5.69
C GLY A 114 -16.51 3.65 4.84
N LYS A 115 -17.39 4.57 4.51
CA LYS A 115 -17.05 5.72 3.66
C LYS A 115 -15.87 6.55 4.21
N SER A 116 -15.85 6.80 5.51
CA SER A 116 -14.79 7.63 6.12
C SER A 116 -13.41 6.98 6.02
N GLY A 117 -13.31 5.70 6.40
CA GLY A 117 -12.03 4.99 6.34
C GLY A 117 -11.54 4.77 4.92
N LEU A 118 -12.47 4.48 3.97
CA LEU A 118 -12.11 4.38 2.55
C LEU A 118 -11.66 5.74 2.00
N GLY A 119 -12.26 6.84 2.47
CA GLY A 119 -11.83 8.20 2.15
C GLY A 119 -10.42 8.51 2.64
N GLU A 120 -10.11 8.19 3.89
CA GLU A 120 -8.75 8.33 4.44
C GLU A 120 -7.73 7.50 3.65
N LEU A 121 -8.11 6.27 3.27
CA LEU A 121 -7.27 5.40 2.47
C LEU A 121 -6.97 6.00 1.08
N LEU A 122 -8.00 6.49 0.36
CA LEU A 122 -7.85 7.07 -0.98
C LEU A 122 -7.11 8.42 -0.93
N LEU A 123 -7.47 9.32 -0.02
CA LEU A 123 -6.81 10.63 0.09
C LEU A 123 -5.36 10.51 0.55
N GLY A 124 -5.05 9.51 1.38
CA GLY A 124 -3.68 9.19 1.79
C GLY A 124 -2.78 8.76 0.62
N GLN A 125 -3.36 8.37 -0.53
CA GLN A 125 -2.57 7.99 -1.70
C GLN A 125 -1.86 9.16 -2.38
N ILE A 126 -2.21 10.41 -2.09
CA ILE A 126 -1.53 11.57 -2.66
C ILE A 126 -0.02 11.52 -2.39
N GLU A 127 0.39 11.09 -1.20
CA GLU A 127 1.80 10.91 -0.86
C GLU A 127 2.45 9.78 -1.68
N HIS A 128 1.77 8.64 -1.83
CA HIS A 128 2.26 7.49 -2.58
C HIS A 128 2.24 7.72 -4.10
N LEU A 129 1.39 8.60 -4.61
CA LEU A 129 1.35 8.99 -6.02
C LEU A 129 2.45 9.99 -6.39
N SER A 130 2.93 10.77 -5.41
CA SER A 130 3.91 11.83 -5.63
C SER A 130 5.18 11.33 -6.32
N GLY A 131 5.51 11.92 -7.47
CA GLY A 131 6.70 11.62 -8.25
C GLY A 131 6.72 10.26 -8.97
N HIS A 132 5.64 9.48 -8.89
CA HIS A 132 5.57 8.16 -9.54
C HIS A 132 5.07 8.18 -10.98
N ALA A 133 4.65 9.35 -11.49
CA ALA A 133 4.21 9.52 -12.88
C ALA A 133 4.56 10.91 -13.42
N PRO A 134 4.61 11.07 -14.74
CA PRO A 134 4.85 12.38 -15.36
C PRO A 134 3.65 13.32 -15.15
N ASP A 135 3.90 14.63 -15.20
CA ASP A 135 2.94 15.70 -14.92
C ASP A 135 1.63 15.62 -15.73
N TRP A 136 1.67 15.06 -16.94
CA TRP A 136 0.45 14.91 -17.74
C TRP A 136 -0.58 13.98 -17.08
N VAL A 137 -0.16 13.00 -16.28
CA VAL A 137 -1.06 12.11 -15.51
C VAL A 137 -1.83 12.93 -14.48
N TRP A 138 -1.13 13.83 -13.81
CA TRP A 138 -1.72 14.72 -12.82
C TRP A 138 -2.63 15.77 -13.44
N SER A 139 -2.22 16.32 -14.59
CA SER A 139 -3.06 17.24 -15.37
C SER A 139 -4.34 16.56 -15.86
N THR A 140 -4.27 15.34 -16.38
CA THR A 140 -5.42 14.53 -16.80
C THR A 140 -6.41 14.29 -15.66
N ASN A 141 -5.90 14.11 -14.46
CA ASN A 141 -6.71 13.82 -13.25
C ASN A 141 -7.09 15.08 -12.46
N ASN A 142 -6.66 16.27 -12.88
CA ASN A 142 -6.86 17.53 -12.15
C ASN A 142 -6.27 17.52 -10.72
N LEU A 143 -5.20 16.73 -10.51
CA LEU A 143 -4.42 16.68 -9.26
C LEU A 143 -3.24 17.65 -9.34
N LYS A 144 -3.54 18.96 -9.30
CA LYS A 144 -2.55 20.04 -9.51
C LYS A 144 -1.44 20.03 -8.48
N GLU A 145 -1.73 19.55 -7.26
CA GLU A 145 -0.78 19.43 -6.17
C GLU A 145 0.35 18.43 -6.43
N LEU A 146 0.17 17.52 -7.39
CA LEU A 146 1.17 16.52 -7.77
C LEU A 146 2.03 16.94 -8.97
N ILE A 147 1.69 18.06 -9.64
CA ILE A 147 2.47 18.56 -10.78
C ILE A 147 3.84 19.03 -10.28
N GLY A 148 4.92 18.52 -10.89
CA GLY A 148 6.29 18.80 -10.48
C GLY A 148 6.74 18.08 -9.22
N SER A 149 5.93 17.16 -8.68
CA SER A 149 6.31 16.37 -7.52
C SER A 149 7.50 15.45 -7.82
N GLN A 150 8.35 15.25 -6.82
CA GLN A 150 9.45 14.30 -6.86
C GLN A 150 9.08 13.06 -6.05
N PRO A 151 9.59 11.86 -6.40
CA PRO A 151 9.40 10.68 -5.57
C PRO A 151 9.90 11.01 -4.15
N LEU A 152 9.05 10.76 -3.17
CA LEU A 152 9.51 10.76 -1.79
C LEU A 152 10.56 9.66 -1.70
N ILE A 153 11.82 10.03 -1.49
CA ILE A 153 12.86 9.07 -1.13
C ILE A 153 12.40 8.55 0.23
N GLN A 154 11.66 7.45 0.23
CA GLN A 154 11.59 6.62 1.41
C GLN A 154 13.04 6.15 1.57
N GLU A 155 13.78 6.77 2.48
CA GLU A 155 14.95 6.13 3.03
C GLU A 155 14.43 4.79 3.53
N ALA A 156 14.63 3.77 2.70
CA ALA A 156 14.59 2.41 3.19
C ALA A 156 15.67 2.44 4.28
N LEU A 157 15.20 2.56 5.53
CA LEU A 157 16.05 2.30 6.69
C LEU A 157 16.56 0.90 6.46
N SER A 158 17.70 0.79 5.76
CA SER A 158 18.31 -0.50 5.54
C SER A 158 18.62 -1.00 6.94
N LEU A 159 18.23 -2.23 7.21
CA LEU A 159 18.53 -2.88 8.49
C LEU A 159 20.04 -2.75 8.81
N GLU A 160 20.87 -2.68 7.76
CA GLU A 160 22.31 -2.47 7.83
C GLU A 160 22.69 -1.08 8.33
N ASP A 161 22.00 -0.01 7.93
CA ASP A 161 22.30 1.35 8.38
C ASP A 161 21.83 1.55 9.82
N THR A 162 20.67 1.00 10.17
CA THR A 162 20.18 0.97 11.56
C THR A 162 21.12 0.16 12.47
N MET A 163 21.65 -0.96 11.98
CA MET A 163 22.65 -1.75 12.74
C MET A 163 24.03 -1.05 12.83
N LYS A 164 24.45 -0.29 11.82
CA LYS A 164 25.65 0.52 11.88
C LYS A 164 25.53 1.65 12.90
N GLU A 165 24.41 2.38 12.90
CA GLU A 165 24.15 3.43 13.89
C GLU A 165 24.08 2.86 15.31
N PHE A 166 23.42 1.72 15.49
CA PHE A 166 23.35 1.03 16.77
C PHE A 166 24.74 0.58 17.25
N ASN A 167 25.55 0.00 16.37
CA ASN A 167 26.91 -0.41 16.69
C ASN A 167 27.82 0.80 17.00
N GLN A 168 27.69 1.93 16.29
CA GLN A 168 28.42 3.16 16.60
C GLN A 168 28.02 3.72 17.97
N MET A 169 26.73 3.68 18.32
CA MET A 169 26.25 4.13 19.63
C MET A 169 26.76 3.25 20.76
N VAL A 170 26.81 1.93 20.57
CA VAL A 170 27.33 0.98 21.54
C VAL A 170 28.83 1.17 21.73
N HIS A 171 29.58 1.40 20.67
CA HIS A 171 31.05 1.64 20.78
C HIS A 171 31.40 2.99 21.42
N GLN A 172 30.59 4.05 21.15
CA GLN A 172 30.79 5.35 21.84
C GLN A 172 30.51 5.28 23.34
N THR A 173 29.60 4.40 23.77
CA THR A 173 29.29 4.23 25.19
C THR A 173 30.39 3.44 25.91
N THR A 174 31.11 2.59 25.17
CA THR A 174 32.22 1.79 25.75
C THR A 174 33.51 2.62 25.96
N ASP A 175 33.76 3.61 25.11
CA ASP A 175 34.95 4.48 25.22
C ASP A 175 34.86 5.55 26.31
N LEU A 176 33.66 5.82 26.83
CA LEU A 176 33.45 6.77 27.96
C LEU A 176 33.67 6.15 29.36
N HIS A 177 33.88 4.83 29.46
CA HIS A 177 34.10 4.13 30.73
C HIS A 177 35.55 3.68 31.00
N ALA A 178 36.51 4.13 30.20
CA ALA A 178 37.94 3.74 30.36
C ALA A 178 38.74 4.68 31.23
N THR A 179 38.14 5.50 32.10
CA THR A 179 38.90 6.26 33.13
C THR A 179 38.06 6.50 34.37
N ALA A 180 37.90 5.49 35.22
CA ALA A 180 37.75 5.67 36.68
C ALA A 180 37.89 4.32 37.40
N ASP A 181 38.92 4.27 38.13
CA ASP A 181 39.40 3.46 39.23
C ASP A 181 38.41 2.51 39.94
N HIS A 182 38.99 1.38 40.36
CA HIS A 182 38.48 0.27 41.12
C HIS A 182 37.49 0.63 42.26
N THR A 183 36.28 0.07 42.20
CA THR A 183 35.63 -0.52 43.37
C THR A 183 34.65 -1.60 42.90
N VAL A 184 34.94 -2.81 43.30
CA VAL A 184 34.09 -4.00 43.15
C VAL A 184 32.85 -3.79 43.99
N THR A 185 31.70 -3.66 43.36
CA THR A 185 30.41 -3.82 44.02
C THR A 185 29.62 -4.87 43.25
N GLU A 186 29.51 -6.05 43.83
CA GLU A 186 28.63 -7.13 43.38
C GLU A 186 27.20 -6.57 43.22
N THR A 187 26.76 -6.47 41.97
CA THR A 187 25.35 -6.16 41.69
C THR A 187 24.58 -7.48 41.67
N THR A 188 23.91 -7.76 42.76
CA THR A 188 22.91 -8.84 42.89
C THR A 188 21.92 -8.77 41.73
N PRO A 189 21.59 -9.90 41.03
CA PRO A 189 20.58 -9.91 39.99
C PRO A 189 19.22 -9.60 40.63
N GLN A 190 18.55 -8.56 40.13
CA GLN A 190 17.17 -8.24 40.53
C GLN A 190 16.27 -9.43 40.17
N PRO A 191 15.39 -9.86 41.10
CA PRO A 191 14.48 -10.96 40.83
C PRO A 191 13.46 -10.54 39.80
N ILE A 192 13.40 -11.27 38.68
CA ILE A 192 12.36 -11.18 37.66
C ILE A 192 11.02 -11.40 38.36
N PRO A 193 10.04 -10.50 38.20
CA PRO A 193 8.74 -10.67 38.83
C PRO A 193 8.11 -12.00 38.43
N VAL A 194 7.62 -12.75 39.42
CA VAL A 194 7.12 -14.14 39.30
C VAL A 194 6.01 -14.29 38.28
N TRP A 195 5.35 -13.19 37.88
CA TRP A 195 4.28 -13.14 36.88
C TRP A 195 4.75 -13.50 35.47
N GLY A 196 6.01 -13.24 35.10
CA GLY A 196 6.53 -13.60 33.79
C GLY A 196 6.67 -15.12 33.58
N ARG A 197 6.89 -15.88 34.65
CA ARG A 197 7.00 -17.35 34.58
C ARG A 197 5.67 -18.08 34.48
N ILE A 198 4.54 -17.43 34.77
CA ILE A 198 3.20 -18.03 34.73
C ILE A 198 2.50 -17.65 33.41
N ALA A 199 2.86 -16.52 32.78
CA ALA A 199 2.23 -16.06 31.56
C ALA A 199 2.59 -16.91 30.32
N GLU A 200 3.85 -17.38 30.21
CA GLU A 200 4.28 -18.20 29.06
C GLU A 200 3.52 -19.52 28.91
N PRO A 201 3.33 -20.35 29.95
CA PRO A 201 2.61 -21.61 29.77
C PRO A 201 1.11 -21.43 29.53
N LEU A 202 0.50 -20.30 30.02
CA LEU A 202 -0.91 -20.00 29.79
C LEU A 202 -1.19 -19.65 28.33
N VAL A 203 -0.34 -18.85 27.69
CA VAL A 203 -0.46 -18.49 26.28
C VAL A 203 -0.32 -19.72 25.39
N ALA A 204 0.64 -20.61 25.70
CA ALA A 204 0.84 -21.86 24.97
C ALA A 204 -0.39 -22.80 25.05
N LEU A 205 -1.04 -22.88 26.20
CA LEU A 205 -2.26 -23.66 26.39
C LEU A 205 -3.45 -23.12 25.61
N VAL A 206 -3.61 -21.80 25.53
CA VAL A 206 -4.68 -21.15 24.74
C VAL A 206 -4.48 -21.42 23.25
N VAL A 207 -3.25 -21.32 22.76
CA VAL A 207 -2.94 -21.60 21.35
C VAL A 207 -3.19 -23.07 21.00
N LEU A 208 -2.79 -24.01 21.87
CA LEU A 208 -3.06 -25.42 21.72
C LEU A 208 -4.55 -25.74 21.73
N TRP A 209 -5.32 -25.09 22.58
CA TRP A 209 -6.76 -25.28 22.64
C TRP A 209 -7.48 -24.78 21.38
N VAL A 210 -7.06 -23.64 20.82
CA VAL A 210 -7.58 -23.10 19.56
C VAL A 210 -7.26 -24.04 18.39
N LEU A 211 -6.03 -24.54 18.32
CA LEU A 211 -5.62 -25.49 17.27
C LEU A 211 -6.38 -26.82 17.38
N TYR A 212 -6.60 -27.31 18.59
CA TYR A 212 -7.39 -28.52 18.83
C TYR A 212 -8.86 -28.35 18.43
N SER A 213 -9.44 -27.20 18.77
CA SER A 213 -10.82 -26.86 18.39
C SER A 213 -10.97 -26.74 16.87
N ALA A 214 -10.02 -26.12 16.18
CA ALA A 214 -10.00 -26.02 14.73
C ALA A 214 -9.86 -27.40 14.05
N ALA A 215 -9.01 -28.27 14.58
CA ALA A 215 -8.84 -29.62 14.06
C ALA A 215 -10.13 -30.47 14.20
N GLN A 216 -10.87 -30.33 15.29
CA GLN A 216 -12.15 -31.02 15.46
C GLN A 216 -13.20 -30.58 14.43
N HIS A 217 -13.20 -29.30 14.02
CA HIS A 217 -14.11 -28.80 12.99
C HIS A 217 -13.74 -29.23 11.55
N ILE A 218 -12.51 -29.68 11.32
CA ILE A 218 -12.05 -30.14 10.00
C ILE A 218 -12.26 -31.67 9.84
N PHE A 219 -12.24 -32.42 10.93
CA PHE A 219 -12.30 -33.87 10.92
C PHE A 219 -13.62 -34.47 11.47
N ALA A 220 -14.62 -33.64 11.80
CA ALA A 220 -15.97 -34.07 12.13
C ALA A 220 -16.94 -33.73 10.99
#